data_3684f8a9b63362f74cc9727247d21f94
#
_entry.id   3684f8a9b63362f74cc9727247d21f94
#
_cell.length_a   1.000
_cell.length_b   1.000
_cell.length_c   1.000
_cell.angle_alpha   90.00
_cell.angle_beta   90.00
_cell.angle_gamma   90.00
#
_symmetry.space_group_name_H-M   'P 1'
#
loop_
_entity.id
_entity.type
_entity.pdbx_description
1 polymer ?
#
loop_
_entity_poly.entity_id
_entity_poly.type
_entity_poly.pdbx_seq_one_letter_code
_entity_poly.pdbx_strand_id
1 'polypeptide(L)'
;MELGIFETVFARSTLAETFDAVATAGFTMIQWDFATAGIGSMPAAIPPSLPDDIRRATDERGITIAAIGGTYNMIHPDPDTRAAGLASLRAIAASAATLGTDIITLSTGTRNAENMWRRHPDNDTPEAWADLIEALSEALAIADEYDVVLAFEPEPANVARNAQKARELLDQMTHSRLRICFDAANIAASDLSRDPAVVIDDAFRLLGNEIMIAHGKDITAEGRFCPAGTGVVPWPHVVRGFTEVGYTGPLILHSLGEGDIPTARAAMEA
;
A
#
# COMPACT_ATOMS: atom_id res chain seq x y z
N MET A 1 -15.43 3.49 -7.97
CA MET A 1 -13.99 3.27 -7.72
C MET A 1 -13.20 4.11 -8.70
N GLU A 2 -12.25 4.91 -8.25
CA GLU A 2 -11.42 5.78 -9.10
C GLU A 2 -10.04 5.16 -9.30
N LEU A 3 -9.53 5.21 -10.53
CA LEU A 3 -8.23 4.64 -10.87
C LEU A 3 -7.13 5.69 -10.66
N GLY A 4 -6.19 5.38 -9.79
CA GLY A 4 -4.99 6.15 -9.53
C GLY A 4 -3.72 5.40 -9.90
N ILE A 5 -2.58 6.01 -9.64
CA ILE A 5 -1.27 5.41 -9.91
C ILE A 5 -0.25 5.82 -8.84
N PHE A 6 0.73 4.98 -8.55
CA PHE A 6 1.92 5.42 -7.85
C PHE A 6 2.71 6.39 -8.73
N GLU A 7 2.98 7.58 -8.24
CA GLU A 7 3.72 8.58 -9.02
C GLU A 7 5.16 8.14 -9.32
N THR A 8 5.71 7.23 -8.52
CA THR A 8 7.05 6.63 -8.73
C THR A 8 7.19 5.87 -10.06
N VAL A 9 6.08 5.53 -10.71
CA VAL A 9 6.06 4.98 -12.08
C VAL A 9 6.71 5.98 -13.07
N PHE A 10 6.60 7.28 -12.77
CA PHE A 10 7.11 8.35 -13.61
C PHE A 10 8.45 8.87 -13.08
N ALA A 11 9.57 8.24 -13.45
CA ALA A 11 10.89 8.71 -13.07
C ALA A 11 11.26 10.02 -13.79
N ARG A 12 11.20 11.15 -13.09
CA ARG A 12 11.53 12.49 -13.61
C ARG A 12 12.53 13.20 -12.66
N SER A 13 13.10 14.29 -13.13
CA SER A 13 14.12 15.06 -12.40
C SER A 13 13.52 16.02 -11.37
N THR A 14 12.28 16.41 -11.52
CA THR A 14 11.56 17.36 -10.65
C THR A 14 10.15 16.91 -10.36
N LEU A 15 9.58 17.39 -9.23
CA LEU A 15 8.18 17.15 -8.88
C LEU A 15 7.22 17.64 -9.97
N ALA A 16 7.48 18.82 -10.55
CA ALA A 16 6.66 19.39 -11.61
C ALA A 16 6.60 18.45 -12.82
N GLU A 17 7.76 17.97 -13.30
CA GLU A 17 7.83 17.03 -14.42
C GLU A 17 7.16 15.69 -14.10
N THR A 18 7.27 15.18 -12.85
CA THR A 18 6.58 13.96 -12.42
C THR A 18 5.06 14.15 -12.50
N PHE A 19 4.53 15.23 -11.93
CA PHE A 19 3.09 15.48 -11.93
C PHE A 19 2.56 15.83 -13.31
N ASP A 20 3.35 16.50 -14.18
CA ASP A 20 3.01 16.71 -15.59
C ASP A 20 2.88 15.38 -16.34
N ALA A 21 3.76 14.40 -16.05
CA ALA A 21 3.69 13.07 -16.64
C ALA A 21 2.46 12.29 -16.16
N VAL A 22 2.14 12.35 -14.85
CA VAL A 22 0.92 11.78 -14.27
C VAL A 22 -0.33 12.32 -14.97
N ALA A 23 -0.45 13.65 -15.07
CA ALA A 23 -1.59 14.31 -15.72
C ALA A 23 -1.67 13.97 -17.23
N THR A 24 -0.52 13.93 -17.92
CA THR A 24 -0.44 13.55 -19.34
C THR A 24 -0.88 12.10 -19.57
N ALA A 25 -0.60 11.21 -18.63
CA ALA A 25 -1.08 9.82 -18.66
C ALA A 25 -2.58 9.68 -18.30
N GLY A 26 -3.26 10.79 -18.00
CA GLY A 26 -4.70 10.83 -17.73
C GLY A 26 -5.08 10.38 -16.32
N PHE A 27 -4.18 10.52 -15.35
CA PHE A 27 -4.51 10.27 -13.93
C PHE A 27 -4.74 11.57 -13.19
N THR A 28 -5.77 11.56 -12.34
CA THR A 28 -6.16 12.64 -11.44
C THR A 28 -5.95 12.26 -9.97
N MET A 29 -5.39 11.07 -9.73
CA MET A 29 -5.17 10.54 -8.40
C MET A 29 -3.86 9.77 -8.32
N ILE A 30 -3.11 9.99 -7.22
CA ILE A 30 -1.84 9.28 -6.97
C ILE A 30 -1.81 8.70 -5.55
N GLN A 31 -0.97 7.70 -5.37
CA GLN A 31 -0.36 7.39 -4.08
C GLN A 31 1.02 8.02 -4.06
N TRP A 32 1.32 8.77 -3.00
CA TRP A 32 2.54 9.55 -2.84
C TRP A 32 3.63 8.79 -2.09
N ASP A 33 4.88 8.87 -2.59
CA ASP A 33 6.09 8.40 -1.90
C ASP A 33 7.14 9.53 -1.82
N PHE A 34 7.66 9.80 -0.63
CA PHE A 34 8.65 10.86 -0.41
C PHE A 34 9.98 10.64 -1.13
N ALA A 35 10.28 9.43 -1.61
CA ALA A 35 11.44 9.17 -2.46
C ALA A 35 11.42 10.02 -3.73
N THR A 36 10.25 10.33 -4.28
CA THR A 36 10.08 11.22 -5.44
C THR A 36 10.54 12.65 -5.15
N ALA A 37 10.50 13.08 -3.89
CA ALA A 37 11.07 14.36 -3.47
C ALA A 37 12.57 14.27 -3.12
N GLY A 38 13.22 13.13 -3.30
CA GLY A 38 14.66 12.93 -3.08
C GLY A 38 15.08 12.77 -1.62
N ILE A 39 14.13 12.55 -0.70
CA ILE A 39 14.41 12.41 0.75
C ILE A 39 14.21 10.97 1.27
N GLY A 40 14.01 10.00 0.35
CA GLY A 40 13.72 8.61 0.67
C GLY A 40 12.26 8.35 1.04
N SER A 41 11.82 7.09 0.89
CA SER A 41 10.42 6.70 1.16
C SER A 41 10.04 6.83 2.64
N MET A 42 10.98 6.59 3.54
CA MET A 42 10.80 6.72 4.99
C MET A 42 11.76 7.80 5.55
N PRO A 43 11.47 9.10 5.32
CA PRO A 43 12.37 10.16 5.74
C PRO A 43 12.33 10.35 7.26
N ALA A 44 13.51 10.49 7.88
CA ALA A 44 13.61 10.78 9.31
C ALA A 44 13.05 12.18 9.67
N ALA A 45 13.06 13.10 8.70
CA ALA A 45 12.47 14.42 8.81
C ALA A 45 11.99 14.91 7.44
N ILE A 46 10.88 15.61 7.39
CA ILE A 46 10.33 16.25 6.20
C ILE A 46 10.55 17.76 6.32
N PRO A 47 11.18 18.41 5.32
CA PRO A 47 11.31 19.88 5.31
C PRO A 47 9.95 20.56 5.48
N PRO A 48 9.82 21.56 6.36
CA PRO A 48 8.52 22.13 6.72
C PRO A 48 7.69 22.68 5.53
N SER A 49 8.35 23.22 4.48
CA SER A 49 7.65 23.74 3.29
C SER A 49 7.32 22.68 2.26
N LEU A 50 7.93 21.48 2.34
CA LEU A 50 7.78 20.47 1.29
C LEU A 50 6.35 19.96 1.12
N PRO A 51 5.56 19.69 2.17
CA PRO A 51 4.16 19.28 2.01
C PRO A 51 3.32 20.32 1.29
N ASP A 52 3.49 21.62 1.61
CA ASP A 52 2.79 22.72 0.92
C ASP A 52 3.22 22.83 -0.56
N ASP A 53 4.52 22.64 -0.86
CA ASP A 53 5.03 22.67 -2.22
C ASP A 53 4.47 21.52 -3.07
N ILE A 54 4.39 20.30 -2.49
CA ILE A 54 3.78 19.13 -3.11
C ILE A 54 2.29 19.38 -3.36
N ARG A 55 1.56 19.82 -2.33
CA ARG A 55 0.12 20.10 -2.41
C ARG A 55 -0.20 21.11 -3.50
N ARG A 56 0.52 22.23 -3.53
CA ARG A 56 0.36 23.23 -4.60
C ARG A 56 0.62 22.64 -5.99
N ALA A 57 1.71 21.88 -6.15
CA ALA A 57 2.07 21.30 -7.42
C ALA A 57 1.07 20.27 -7.94
N THR A 58 0.43 19.50 -7.05
CA THR A 58 -0.65 18.57 -7.40
C THR A 58 -1.95 19.31 -7.70
N ASP A 59 -2.34 20.31 -6.89
CA ASP A 59 -3.56 21.12 -7.08
C ASP A 59 -3.55 21.88 -8.43
N GLU A 60 -2.40 22.44 -8.83
CA GLU A 60 -2.22 23.11 -10.13
C GLU A 60 -2.52 22.19 -11.32
N ARG A 61 -2.49 20.87 -11.13
CA ARG A 61 -2.73 19.84 -12.17
C ARG A 61 -4.02 19.05 -11.96
N GLY A 62 -4.81 19.41 -10.96
CA GLY A 62 -6.02 18.68 -10.60
C GLY A 62 -5.74 17.25 -10.13
N ILE A 63 -4.59 17.00 -9.52
CA ILE A 63 -4.21 15.71 -8.97
C ILE A 63 -4.51 15.67 -7.47
N THR A 64 -5.16 14.61 -7.00
CA THR A 64 -5.38 14.33 -5.59
C THR A 64 -4.40 13.27 -5.08
N ILE A 65 -4.00 13.37 -3.81
CA ILE A 65 -3.19 12.34 -3.14
C ILE A 65 -4.16 11.44 -2.37
N ALA A 66 -4.33 10.20 -2.83
CA ALA A 66 -5.21 9.22 -2.21
C ALA A 66 -4.64 8.63 -0.92
N ALA A 67 -3.32 8.43 -0.90
CA ALA A 67 -2.60 7.88 0.25
C ALA A 67 -1.12 8.25 0.18
N ILE A 68 -0.43 8.08 1.31
CA ILE A 68 1.02 8.20 1.41
C ILE A 68 1.62 6.83 1.70
N GLY A 69 2.73 6.48 1.05
CA GLY A 69 3.54 5.32 1.40
C GLY A 69 4.23 5.52 2.75
N GLY A 70 3.95 4.62 3.71
CA GLY A 70 4.58 4.61 5.03
C GLY A 70 5.20 3.25 5.36
N THR A 71 5.57 2.50 4.33
CA THR A 71 5.99 1.10 4.45
C THR A 71 7.41 0.96 4.96
N TYR A 72 7.56 0.33 6.11
CA TYR A 72 8.84 -0.07 6.70
C TYR A 72 8.74 -1.46 7.32
N ASN A 73 9.88 -2.07 7.67
CA ASN A 73 9.88 -3.39 8.29
C ASN A 73 9.56 -3.27 9.80
N MET A 74 8.26 -3.34 10.15
CA MET A 74 7.74 -3.15 11.51
C MET A 74 8.30 -4.13 12.53
N ILE A 75 8.73 -5.32 12.10
CA ILE A 75 9.29 -6.37 12.95
C ILE A 75 10.74 -6.71 12.61
N HIS A 76 11.48 -5.77 12.04
CA HIS A 76 12.92 -5.94 11.79
C HIS A 76 13.61 -6.49 13.03
N PRO A 77 14.56 -7.46 12.93
CA PRO A 77 15.24 -8.03 14.09
C PRO A 77 15.95 -7.00 14.95
N ASP A 78 16.54 -5.97 14.31
CA ASP A 78 17.17 -4.84 14.98
C ASP A 78 16.13 -3.83 15.48
N PRO A 79 16.05 -3.58 16.81
CA PRO A 79 15.10 -2.64 17.39
C PRO A 79 15.37 -1.19 16.99
N ASP A 80 16.63 -0.80 16.73
CA ASP A 80 16.95 0.57 16.31
C ASP A 80 16.37 0.85 14.91
N THR A 81 16.41 -0.14 14.02
CA THR A 81 15.75 -0.06 12.71
C THR A 81 14.24 0.10 12.84
N ARG A 82 13.59 -0.64 13.76
CA ARG A 82 12.15 -0.48 14.04
C ARG A 82 11.82 0.92 14.55
N ALA A 83 12.61 1.41 15.53
CA ALA A 83 12.43 2.74 16.11
C ALA A 83 12.60 3.85 15.06
N ALA A 84 13.60 3.73 14.17
CA ALA A 84 13.78 4.66 13.06
C ALA A 84 12.58 4.67 12.10
N GLY A 85 12.03 3.49 11.75
CA GLY A 85 10.83 3.37 10.93
C GLY A 85 9.60 4.02 11.57
N LEU A 86 9.41 3.82 12.86
CA LEU A 86 8.31 4.45 13.63
C LEU A 86 8.45 5.97 13.69
N ALA A 87 9.68 6.50 13.87
CA ALA A 87 9.95 7.92 13.84
C ALA A 87 9.65 8.53 12.46
N SER A 88 10.00 7.84 11.38
CA SER A 88 9.66 8.23 10.02
C SER A 88 8.15 8.20 9.77
N LEU A 89 7.43 7.18 10.26
CA LEU A 89 5.96 7.13 10.19
C LEU A 89 5.32 8.35 10.86
N ARG A 90 5.83 8.79 12.02
CA ARG A 90 5.38 10.00 12.70
C ARG A 90 5.58 11.25 11.84
N ALA A 91 6.74 11.39 11.19
CA ALA A 91 7.00 12.53 10.30
C ALA A 91 6.05 12.53 9.09
N ILE A 92 5.78 11.37 8.50
CA ILE A 92 4.82 11.19 7.41
C ILE A 92 3.41 11.54 7.87
N ALA A 93 2.96 11.01 9.00
CA ALA A 93 1.61 11.27 9.55
C ALA A 93 1.39 12.76 9.82
N ALA A 94 2.40 13.46 10.35
CA ALA A 94 2.35 14.90 10.57
C ALA A 94 2.16 15.73 9.29
N SER A 95 2.53 15.21 8.12
CA SER A 95 2.38 15.88 6.82
C SER A 95 1.06 15.58 6.11
N ALA A 96 0.33 14.55 6.53
CA ALA A 96 -0.81 13.99 5.80
C ALA A 96 -1.93 15.01 5.57
N ALA A 97 -2.32 15.76 6.61
CA ALA A 97 -3.36 16.78 6.50
C ALA A 97 -3.02 17.88 5.49
N THR A 98 -1.76 18.34 5.45
CA THR A 98 -1.28 19.32 4.46
C THR A 98 -1.31 18.74 3.05
N LEU A 99 -0.94 17.49 2.88
CA LEU A 99 -0.99 16.77 1.60
C LEU A 99 -2.42 16.47 1.15
N GLY A 100 -3.41 16.59 2.05
CA GLY A 100 -4.84 16.43 1.74
C GLY A 100 -5.30 14.99 1.71
N THR A 101 -4.66 14.10 2.44
CA THR A 101 -5.06 12.70 2.64
C THR A 101 -4.97 12.32 4.11
N ASP A 102 -5.74 11.34 4.52
CA ASP A 102 -5.70 10.73 5.84
C ASP A 102 -5.26 9.25 5.79
N ILE A 103 -4.86 8.73 4.62
CA ILE A 103 -4.50 7.32 4.45
C ILE A 103 -2.98 7.16 4.34
N ILE A 104 -2.41 6.28 5.16
CA ILE A 104 -1.02 5.85 5.06
C ILE A 104 -0.99 4.34 4.85
N THR A 105 -0.33 3.89 3.77
CA THR A 105 -0.19 2.46 3.50
C THR A 105 1.01 1.87 4.23
N LEU A 106 0.84 0.68 4.80
CA LEU A 106 1.86 -0.06 5.55
C LEU A 106 2.02 -1.49 5.06
N SER A 107 3.11 -2.12 5.43
CA SER A 107 3.25 -3.58 5.47
C SER A 107 3.55 -4.05 6.89
N THR A 108 3.31 -5.35 7.17
CA THR A 108 3.48 -5.87 8.54
C THR A 108 4.90 -6.35 8.83
N GLY A 109 5.78 -6.31 7.83
CA GLY A 109 7.20 -6.63 8.00
C GLY A 109 7.54 -8.11 8.09
N THR A 110 8.84 -8.37 8.20
CA THR A 110 9.45 -9.71 8.20
C THR A 110 10.66 -9.76 9.14
N ARG A 111 10.99 -10.94 9.62
CA ARG A 111 12.25 -11.21 10.36
C ARG A 111 13.49 -11.23 9.48
N ASN A 112 13.35 -11.03 8.16
CA ASN A 112 14.48 -10.91 7.25
C ASN A 112 15.15 -9.54 7.43
N ALA A 113 16.39 -9.54 7.94
CA ALA A 113 17.13 -8.31 8.21
C ALA A 113 17.66 -7.61 6.95
N GLU A 114 17.81 -8.35 5.83
CA GLU A 114 18.45 -7.82 4.63
C GLU A 114 17.44 -7.28 3.61
N ASN A 115 16.22 -7.86 3.59
CA ASN A 115 15.21 -7.53 2.59
C ASN A 115 13.80 -7.74 3.13
N MET A 116 13.06 -6.65 3.34
CA MET A 116 11.69 -6.69 3.86
C MET A 116 10.67 -7.36 2.91
N TRP A 117 11.03 -7.56 1.66
CA TRP A 117 10.22 -8.25 0.65
C TRP A 117 10.55 -9.75 0.52
N ARG A 118 11.36 -10.27 1.44
CA ARG A 118 11.73 -11.67 1.51
C ARG A 118 11.22 -12.30 2.80
N ARG A 119 10.46 -13.40 2.63
CA ARG A 119 9.96 -14.17 3.77
C ARG A 119 11.10 -14.75 4.61
N HIS A 120 10.89 -14.79 5.92
CA HIS A 120 11.75 -15.49 6.88
C HIS A 120 10.94 -16.57 7.60
N PRO A 121 11.52 -17.76 7.93
CA PRO A 121 10.81 -18.80 8.69
C PRO A 121 10.23 -18.32 10.03
N ASP A 122 10.97 -17.46 10.73
CA ASP A 122 10.57 -16.91 12.04
C ASP A 122 9.39 -15.93 11.96
N ASN A 123 8.89 -15.60 10.75
CA ASN A 123 7.64 -14.81 10.63
C ASN A 123 6.41 -15.55 11.20
N ASP A 124 6.49 -16.87 11.30
CA ASP A 124 5.38 -17.70 11.82
C ASP A 124 5.45 -17.97 13.33
N THR A 125 6.44 -17.41 14.02
CA THR A 125 6.60 -17.60 15.46
C THR A 125 5.63 -16.72 16.27
N PRO A 126 5.23 -17.16 17.46
CA PRO A 126 4.43 -16.33 18.38
C PRO A 126 5.14 -15.00 18.73
N GLU A 127 6.47 -15.01 18.81
CA GLU A 127 7.28 -13.84 19.11
C GLU A 127 7.20 -12.79 17.98
N ALA A 128 7.22 -13.22 16.71
CA ALA A 128 7.05 -12.31 15.57
C ALA A 128 5.66 -11.67 15.57
N TRP A 129 4.64 -12.45 15.94
CA TRP A 129 3.29 -11.94 16.07
C TRP A 129 3.17 -10.95 17.24
N ALA A 130 3.75 -11.25 18.40
CA ALA A 130 3.75 -10.35 19.56
C ALA A 130 4.45 -9.01 19.23
N ASP A 131 5.62 -9.06 18.59
CA ASP A 131 6.34 -7.85 18.15
C ASP A 131 5.51 -7.03 17.14
N LEU A 132 4.77 -7.69 16.25
CA LEU A 132 3.88 -6.99 15.32
C LEU A 132 2.74 -6.27 16.07
N ILE A 133 2.12 -6.91 17.05
CA ILE A 133 1.07 -6.29 17.88
C ILE A 133 1.61 -5.07 18.63
N GLU A 134 2.82 -5.16 19.21
CA GLU A 134 3.48 -4.06 19.89
C GLU A 134 3.76 -2.90 18.92
N ALA A 135 4.41 -3.18 17.79
CA ALA A 135 4.76 -2.18 16.78
C ALA A 135 3.51 -1.47 16.19
N LEU A 136 2.43 -2.23 15.93
CA LEU A 136 1.17 -1.66 15.47
C LEU A 136 0.48 -0.83 16.56
N SER A 137 0.58 -1.20 17.82
CA SER A 137 0.03 -0.39 18.93
C SER A 137 0.68 0.99 18.98
N GLU A 138 2.01 1.04 18.81
CA GLU A 138 2.75 2.31 18.74
C GLU A 138 2.40 3.12 17.48
N ALA A 139 2.29 2.45 16.33
CA ALA A 139 1.89 3.09 15.07
C ALA A 139 0.46 3.66 15.14
N LEU A 140 -0.47 2.95 15.76
CA LEU A 140 -1.85 3.39 15.95
C LEU A 140 -1.98 4.58 16.91
N ALA A 141 -1.11 4.68 17.91
CA ALA A 141 -1.04 5.88 18.75
C ALA A 141 -0.63 7.12 17.93
N ILE A 142 0.25 6.95 16.92
CA ILE A 142 0.56 8.01 15.95
C ILE A 142 -0.65 8.31 15.07
N ALA A 143 -1.36 7.30 14.62
CA ALA A 143 -2.56 7.47 13.79
C ALA A 143 -3.66 8.25 14.53
N ASP A 144 -3.83 8.00 15.83
CA ASP A 144 -4.76 8.78 16.66
C ASP A 144 -4.33 10.23 16.85
N GLU A 145 -3.02 10.46 17.04
CA GLU A 145 -2.48 11.82 17.24
C GLU A 145 -2.66 12.71 16.01
N TYR A 146 -2.50 12.14 14.81
CA TYR A 146 -2.53 12.90 13.55
C TYR A 146 -3.81 12.72 12.73
N ASP A 147 -4.82 12.02 13.26
CA ASP A 147 -6.11 11.77 12.62
C ASP A 147 -5.99 11.04 11.27
N VAL A 148 -5.08 10.07 11.17
CA VAL A 148 -4.85 9.27 9.96
C VAL A 148 -5.30 7.83 10.12
N VAL A 149 -5.50 7.14 9.00
CA VAL A 149 -5.81 5.71 8.90
C VAL A 149 -4.58 4.96 8.40
N LEU A 150 -4.23 3.88 9.07
CA LEU A 150 -3.16 2.97 8.66
C LEU A 150 -3.77 1.80 7.88
N ALA A 151 -3.53 1.76 6.57
CA ALA A 151 -4.01 0.70 5.71
C ALA A 151 -2.86 -0.30 5.44
N PHE A 152 -2.84 -1.43 6.17
CA PHE A 152 -1.80 -2.43 5.93
C PHE A 152 -2.14 -3.38 4.79
N GLU A 153 -1.13 -3.75 4.04
CA GLU A 153 -1.22 -4.67 2.92
C GLU A 153 -0.86 -6.09 3.37
N PRO A 154 -1.76 -7.07 3.23
CA PRO A 154 -1.40 -8.49 3.37
C PRO A 154 -0.39 -8.86 2.28
N GLU A 155 0.83 -9.20 2.68
CA GLU A 155 1.97 -9.43 1.80
C GLU A 155 2.57 -10.82 2.06
N PRO A 156 2.69 -11.72 1.06
CA PRO A 156 3.17 -13.10 1.26
C PRO A 156 4.51 -13.23 1.98
N ALA A 157 5.37 -12.21 1.84
CA ALA A 157 6.66 -12.18 2.53
C ALA A 157 6.59 -11.76 4.00
N ASN A 158 5.45 -11.24 4.45
CA ASN A 158 5.28 -10.63 5.77
C ASN A 158 4.61 -11.58 6.79
N VAL A 159 4.44 -11.10 8.03
CA VAL A 159 3.72 -11.82 9.11
C VAL A 159 2.24 -11.96 8.76
N ALA A 160 1.56 -10.87 8.42
CA ALA A 160 0.18 -10.92 7.91
C ALA A 160 0.19 -11.26 6.41
N ARG A 161 0.54 -12.51 6.09
CA ARG A 161 0.85 -12.95 4.72
C ARG A 161 -0.33 -13.23 3.81
N ASN A 162 -1.54 -13.27 4.35
CA ASN A 162 -2.76 -13.61 3.61
C ASN A 162 -4.00 -13.02 4.31
N ALA A 163 -5.15 -13.15 3.68
CA ALA A 163 -6.41 -12.62 4.20
C ALA A 163 -6.80 -13.16 5.58
N GLN A 164 -6.50 -14.43 5.87
CA GLN A 164 -6.80 -15.05 7.16
C GLN A 164 -5.97 -14.39 8.27
N LYS A 165 -4.65 -14.23 8.08
CA LYS A 165 -3.76 -13.56 9.04
C LYS A 165 -4.09 -12.07 9.18
N ALA A 166 -4.51 -11.43 8.10
CA ALA A 166 -4.99 -10.05 8.15
C ALA A 166 -6.26 -9.92 9.00
N ARG A 167 -7.22 -10.84 8.86
CA ARG A 167 -8.43 -10.86 9.68
C ARG A 167 -8.10 -11.10 11.16
N GLU A 168 -7.23 -12.07 11.48
CA GLU A 168 -6.76 -12.31 12.85
C GLU A 168 -6.16 -11.02 13.46
N LEU A 169 -5.37 -10.29 12.69
CA LEU A 169 -4.74 -9.04 13.13
C LEU A 169 -5.77 -7.96 13.44
N LEU A 170 -6.71 -7.74 12.52
CA LEU A 170 -7.80 -6.77 12.71
C LEU A 170 -8.67 -7.12 13.94
N ASP A 171 -9.01 -8.41 14.11
CA ASP A 171 -9.81 -8.88 15.23
C ASP A 171 -9.08 -8.71 16.58
N GLN A 172 -7.77 -8.89 16.61
CA GLN A 172 -6.97 -8.71 17.82
C GLN A 172 -6.77 -7.23 18.17
N MET A 173 -6.46 -6.39 17.17
CA MET A 173 -6.19 -4.96 17.39
C MET A 173 -7.46 -4.18 17.71
N THR A 174 -8.60 -4.53 17.09
CA THR A 174 -9.92 -3.88 17.29
C THR A 174 -9.88 -2.35 17.22
N HIS A 175 -9.13 -1.79 16.28
CA HIS A 175 -8.88 -0.36 16.17
C HIS A 175 -9.47 0.22 14.88
N SER A 176 -10.29 1.30 14.98
CA SER A 176 -11.00 1.87 13.83
C SER A 176 -10.08 2.47 12.76
N ARG A 177 -8.86 2.84 13.13
CA ARG A 177 -7.85 3.40 12.21
C ARG A 177 -6.93 2.34 11.59
N LEU A 178 -7.11 1.06 11.91
CA LEU A 178 -6.41 -0.02 11.24
C LEU A 178 -7.31 -0.60 10.16
N ARG A 179 -6.90 -0.49 8.92
CA ARG A 179 -7.66 -0.87 7.74
C ARG A 179 -6.82 -1.68 6.76
N ILE A 180 -7.41 -2.08 5.65
CA ILE A 180 -6.77 -2.92 4.63
C ILE A 180 -6.43 -2.09 3.40
N CYS A 181 -5.16 -2.24 2.94
CA CYS A 181 -4.75 -2.02 1.58
C CYS A 181 -4.90 -3.35 0.82
N PHE A 182 -5.89 -3.46 -0.06
CA PHE A 182 -6.22 -4.71 -0.74
C PHE A 182 -5.46 -4.83 -2.06
N ASP A 183 -4.51 -5.75 -2.15
CA ASP A 183 -3.80 -6.07 -3.39
C ASP A 183 -4.15 -7.49 -3.85
N ALA A 184 -4.89 -7.59 -4.96
CA ALA A 184 -5.36 -8.87 -5.48
C ALA A 184 -4.22 -9.81 -5.89
N ALA A 185 -3.07 -9.27 -6.35
CA ALA A 185 -1.92 -10.08 -6.71
C ALA A 185 -1.21 -10.66 -5.47
N ASN A 186 -1.07 -9.87 -4.38
CA ASN A 186 -0.55 -10.38 -3.11
C ASN A 186 -1.48 -11.44 -2.51
N ILE A 187 -2.77 -11.22 -2.59
CA ILE A 187 -3.77 -12.20 -2.14
C ILE A 187 -3.64 -13.50 -2.96
N ALA A 188 -3.63 -13.42 -4.29
CA ALA A 188 -3.44 -14.60 -5.16
C ALA A 188 -2.10 -15.29 -4.90
N ALA A 189 -1.01 -14.52 -4.71
CA ALA A 189 0.32 -15.03 -4.39
C ALA A 189 0.39 -15.81 -3.08
N SER A 190 -0.56 -15.59 -2.16
CA SER A 190 -0.57 -16.27 -0.87
C SER A 190 -0.86 -17.78 -0.97
N ASP A 191 -1.50 -18.22 -2.07
CA ASP A 191 -1.74 -19.64 -2.35
C ASP A 191 -1.88 -19.90 -3.87
N LEU A 192 -0.76 -20.01 -4.56
CA LEU A 192 -0.69 -20.29 -6.00
C LEU A 192 -1.13 -21.72 -6.38
N SER A 193 -1.42 -22.60 -5.42
CA SER A 193 -1.94 -23.94 -5.69
C SER A 193 -3.43 -23.96 -5.98
N ARG A 194 -4.15 -22.88 -5.67
CA ARG A 194 -5.59 -22.70 -5.86
C ARG A 194 -5.87 -21.75 -7.03
N ASP A 195 -7.11 -21.81 -7.54
CA ASP A 195 -7.59 -20.83 -8.50
C ASP A 195 -7.55 -19.41 -7.89
N PRO A 196 -6.87 -18.43 -8.52
CA PRO A 196 -6.78 -17.07 -8.02
C PRO A 196 -8.14 -16.43 -7.71
N ALA A 197 -9.18 -16.71 -8.51
CA ALA A 197 -10.52 -16.19 -8.25
C ALA A 197 -11.06 -16.67 -6.90
N VAL A 198 -10.86 -17.96 -6.57
CA VAL A 198 -11.32 -18.52 -5.30
C VAL A 198 -10.56 -17.94 -4.10
N VAL A 199 -9.25 -17.74 -4.23
CA VAL A 199 -8.43 -17.14 -3.16
C VAL A 199 -8.85 -15.68 -2.92
N ILE A 200 -9.14 -14.93 -3.98
CA ILE A 200 -9.59 -13.54 -3.92
C ILE A 200 -11.01 -13.45 -3.34
N ASP A 201 -11.94 -14.35 -3.68
CA ASP A 201 -13.28 -14.40 -3.08
C ASP A 201 -13.21 -14.65 -1.56
N ASP A 202 -12.33 -15.57 -1.13
CA ASP A 202 -12.09 -15.81 0.29
C ASP A 202 -11.60 -14.53 0.99
N ALA A 203 -10.73 -13.75 0.34
CA ALA A 203 -10.25 -12.48 0.87
C ALA A 203 -11.34 -11.41 0.92
N PHE A 204 -12.18 -11.27 -0.08
CA PHE A 204 -13.32 -10.34 -0.06
C PHE A 204 -14.30 -10.68 1.07
N ARG A 205 -14.59 -11.97 1.31
CA ARG A 205 -15.44 -12.38 2.44
C ARG A 205 -14.87 -12.02 3.80
N LEU A 206 -13.55 -12.10 3.96
CA LEU A 206 -12.87 -11.83 5.25
C LEU A 206 -12.60 -10.34 5.47
N LEU A 207 -12.30 -9.59 4.43
CA LEU A 207 -11.71 -8.26 4.51
C LEU A 207 -12.52 -7.16 3.83
N GLY A 208 -13.56 -7.49 3.04
CA GLY A 208 -14.24 -6.53 2.17
C GLY A 208 -14.70 -5.25 2.86
N ASN A 209 -15.24 -5.34 4.08
CA ASN A 209 -15.69 -4.19 4.87
C ASN A 209 -14.55 -3.33 5.46
N GLU A 210 -13.31 -3.81 5.38
CA GLU A 210 -12.14 -3.15 5.96
C GLU A 210 -11.26 -2.50 4.89
N ILE A 211 -11.61 -2.66 3.60
CA ILE A 211 -10.81 -2.11 2.51
C ILE A 211 -10.90 -0.58 2.51
N MET A 212 -9.76 0.07 2.65
CA MET A 212 -9.63 1.53 2.63
C MET A 212 -9.02 2.03 1.32
N ILE A 213 -8.07 1.26 0.79
CA ILE A 213 -7.41 1.51 -0.49
C ILE A 213 -7.13 0.17 -1.17
N ALA A 214 -7.08 0.15 -2.49
CA ALA A 214 -6.73 -1.04 -3.27
C ALA A 214 -5.51 -0.78 -4.15
N HIS A 215 -4.70 -1.82 -4.35
CA HIS A 215 -3.54 -1.81 -5.25
C HIS A 215 -3.78 -2.66 -6.49
N GLY A 216 -3.26 -2.21 -7.63
CA GLY A 216 -3.38 -2.85 -8.93
C GLY A 216 -2.03 -3.24 -9.50
N LYS A 217 -1.64 -4.48 -9.30
CA LYS A 217 -0.55 -5.18 -9.98
C LYS A 217 -0.99 -6.61 -10.30
N ASP A 218 -0.17 -7.37 -10.97
CA ASP A 218 -0.46 -8.75 -11.31
C ASP A 218 0.65 -9.69 -10.85
N ILE A 219 0.41 -10.99 -11.00
CA ILE A 219 1.38 -12.03 -10.71
C ILE A 219 1.32 -13.11 -11.79
N THR A 220 2.47 -13.60 -12.24
CA THR A 220 2.54 -14.73 -13.19
C THR A 220 2.22 -16.05 -12.49
N ALA A 221 1.92 -17.09 -13.26
CA ALA A 221 1.70 -18.43 -12.72
C ALA A 221 2.91 -18.98 -11.93
N GLU A 222 4.13 -18.48 -12.21
CA GLU A 222 5.36 -18.84 -11.51
C GLU A 222 5.62 -17.99 -10.26
N GLY A 223 4.70 -17.11 -9.88
CA GLY A 223 4.80 -16.31 -8.66
C GLY A 223 5.68 -15.05 -8.77
N ARG A 224 5.85 -14.49 -9.98
CA ARG A 224 6.57 -13.22 -10.19
C ARG A 224 5.59 -12.09 -10.41
N PHE A 225 5.72 -11.02 -9.64
CA PHE A 225 4.91 -9.82 -9.84
C PHE A 225 5.17 -9.20 -11.22
N CYS A 226 4.10 -8.69 -11.83
CA CYS A 226 4.11 -8.09 -13.17
C CYS A 226 3.01 -7.02 -13.28
N PRO A 227 2.99 -6.22 -14.35
CA PRO A 227 1.95 -5.22 -14.57
C PRO A 227 0.55 -5.83 -14.62
N ALA A 228 -0.44 -5.12 -14.07
CA ALA A 228 -1.84 -5.54 -14.09
C ALA A 228 -2.31 -5.87 -15.52
N GLY A 229 -3.07 -6.95 -15.66
CA GLY A 229 -3.55 -7.48 -16.95
C GLY A 229 -2.54 -8.32 -17.73
N THR A 230 -1.35 -8.59 -17.15
CA THR A 230 -0.32 -9.43 -17.82
C THR A 230 -0.05 -10.74 -17.07
N GLY A 231 -0.76 -11.02 -15.98
CA GLY A 231 -0.60 -12.20 -15.14
C GLY A 231 -1.86 -13.06 -15.06
N VAL A 232 -2.08 -13.64 -13.88
CA VAL A 232 -3.19 -14.58 -13.63
C VAL A 232 -4.32 -13.99 -12.78
N VAL A 233 -4.20 -12.73 -12.33
CA VAL A 233 -5.28 -12.07 -11.59
C VAL A 233 -6.48 -11.87 -12.50
N PRO A 234 -7.65 -12.40 -12.18
CA PRO A 234 -8.86 -12.23 -13.00
C PRO A 234 -9.51 -10.85 -12.77
N TRP A 235 -8.94 -9.78 -13.32
CA TRP A 235 -9.32 -8.40 -13.03
C TRP A 235 -10.81 -8.09 -13.18
N PRO A 236 -11.53 -8.57 -14.23
CA PRO A 236 -12.97 -8.36 -14.29
C PRO A 236 -13.73 -8.97 -13.10
N HIS A 237 -13.20 -10.06 -12.54
CA HIS A 237 -13.76 -10.68 -11.33
C HIS A 237 -13.44 -9.85 -10.08
N VAL A 238 -12.20 -9.35 -9.97
CA VAL A 238 -11.79 -8.48 -8.86
C VAL A 238 -12.62 -7.19 -8.81
N VAL A 239 -12.83 -6.54 -9.95
CA VAL A 239 -13.63 -5.30 -10.05
C VAL A 239 -15.09 -5.56 -9.63
N ARG A 240 -15.66 -6.70 -10.02
CA ARG A 240 -17.00 -7.10 -9.52
C ARG A 240 -16.99 -7.33 -8.02
N GLY A 241 -15.96 -8.01 -7.48
CA GLY A 241 -15.82 -8.25 -6.04
C GLY A 241 -15.79 -6.94 -5.23
N PHE A 242 -15.05 -5.92 -5.68
CA PHE A 242 -15.09 -4.59 -5.05
C PHE A 242 -16.51 -4.00 -5.05
N THR A 243 -17.23 -4.14 -6.16
CA THR A 243 -18.62 -3.64 -6.25
C THR A 243 -19.54 -4.38 -5.28
N GLU A 244 -19.41 -5.70 -5.17
CA GLU A 244 -20.24 -6.56 -4.31
C GLU A 244 -20.02 -6.27 -2.81
N VAL A 245 -18.79 -5.92 -2.40
CA VAL A 245 -18.51 -5.49 -1.02
C VAL A 245 -18.79 -4.00 -0.78
N GLY A 246 -19.26 -3.26 -1.80
CA GLY A 246 -19.57 -1.85 -1.70
C GLY A 246 -18.34 -0.93 -1.62
N TYR A 247 -17.18 -1.39 -2.06
CA TYR A 247 -15.98 -0.59 -2.09
C TYR A 247 -16.04 0.45 -3.23
N THR A 248 -15.86 1.72 -2.88
CA THR A 248 -15.87 2.85 -3.82
C THR A 248 -14.58 3.68 -3.79
N GLY A 249 -13.63 3.27 -2.97
CA GLY A 249 -12.34 3.96 -2.80
C GLY A 249 -11.40 3.86 -4.00
N PRO A 250 -10.16 4.35 -3.84
CA PRO A 250 -9.16 4.37 -4.91
C PRO A 250 -8.59 2.98 -5.22
N LEU A 251 -8.31 2.72 -6.52
CA LEU A 251 -7.50 1.60 -6.98
C LEU A 251 -6.21 2.15 -7.59
N ILE A 252 -5.08 1.89 -6.97
CA ILE A 252 -3.79 2.48 -7.32
C ILE A 252 -2.95 1.48 -8.11
N LEU A 253 -2.64 1.81 -9.37
CA LEU A 253 -1.73 1.02 -10.20
C LEU A 253 -0.28 1.20 -9.74
N HIS A 254 0.47 0.11 -9.68
CA HIS A 254 1.90 0.12 -9.36
C HIS A 254 2.62 -1.09 -9.95
N SER A 255 3.94 -1.20 -9.71
CA SER A 255 4.78 -2.30 -10.22
C SER A 255 4.72 -2.46 -11.74
N LEU A 256 4.69 -1.35 -12.47
CA LEU A 256 4.62 -1.27 -13.91
C LEU A 256 5.52 -0.14 -14.43
N GLY A 257 5.85 -0.19 -15.71
CA GLY A 257 6.45 0.95 -16.42
C GLY A 257 5.40 1.79 -17.14
N GLU A 258 5.77 3.01 -17.57
CA GLU A 258 4.85 3.91 -18.29
C GLU A 258 4.24 3.25 -19.54
N GLY A 259 5.00 2.38 -20.24
CA GLY A 259 4.52 1.63 -21.40
C GLY A 259 3.43 0.59 -21.11
N ASP A 260 3.29 0.16 -19.85
CA ASP A 260 2.31 -0.85 -19.44
C ASP A 260 0.97 -0.23 -19.04
N ILE A 261 0.91 1.10 -18.85
CA ILE A 261 -0.29 1.82 -18.39
C ILE A 261 -1.54 1.50 -19.22
N PRO A 262 -1.50 1.50 -20.58
CA PRO A 262 -2.68 1.19 -21.37
C PRO A 262 -3.24 -0.22 -21.10
N THR A 263 -2.37 -1.22 -20.96
CA THR A 263 -2.76 -2.60 -20.65
C THR A 263 -3.37 -2.71 -19.26
N ALA A 264 -2.72 -2.10 -18.26
CA ALA A 264 -3.21 -2.10 -16.89
C ALA A 264 -4.57 -1.43 -16.76
N ARG A 265 -4.76 -0.27 -17.41
CA ARG A 265 -6.05 0.44 -17.44
C ARG A 265 -7.14 -0.41 -18.09
N ALA A 266 -6.88 -1.01 -19.25
CA ALA A 266 -7.84 -1.86 -19.93
C ALA A 266 -8.28 -3.07 -19.09
N ALA A 267 -7.38 -3.65 -18.29
CA ALA A 267 -7.70 -4.75 -17.39
C ALA A 267 -8.68 -4.34 -16.27
N MET A 268 -8.63 -3.08 -15.81
CA MET A 268 -9.53 -2.55 -14.77
C MET A 268 -10.90 -2.12 -15.29
N GLU A 269 -10.99 -1.81 -16.60
CA GLU A 269 -12.21 -1.32 -17.26
C GLU A 269 -13.02 -2.45 -17.95
N ALA A 270 -12.45 -3.67 -18.01
CA ALA A 270 -13.09 -4.84 -18.62
C ALA A 270 -14.08 -5.51 -17.67
#